data_c12f74cb895d9c64108cdc1219ada28e
#
_entry.id   c12f74cb895d9c64108cdc1219ada28e
#
_cell.length_a   1.000
_cell.length_b   1.000
_cell.length_c   1.000
_cell.angle_alpha   90.00
_cell.angle_beta   90.00
_cell.angle_gamma   90.00
#
_symmetry.space_group_name_H-M   'P 1'
#
loop_
_entity.id
_entity.type
_entity.pdbx_description
1 polymer ?
#
loop_
_entity_poly.entity_id
_entity_poly.type
_entity_poly.pdbx_seq_one_letter_code
_entity_poly.pdbx_strand_id
1 'polypeptide(L)'
;MTDDPKATASGIHPSPAEFTPEQLQADPILRFFHYAHLPLPLQPASRPFCELARHIVATLPRNAERTVALRKLLEAKDAAVRANVP
;
A
#
# COMPACT_ATOMS: atom_id res chain seq x y z
N MET A 1 -15.95 16.03 16.78
CA MET A 1 -15.84 15.66 16.45
C MET A 1 -15.48 15.41 16.11
N THR A 2 -15.62 15.16 15.96
CA THR A 2 -15.32 14.62 15.58
C THR A 2 -14.98 14.15 15.35
N ASP A 3 -14.98 13.95 15.32
CA ASP A 3 -14.67 13.22 15.11
C ASP A 3 -14.38 12.76 14.70
N ASP A 4 -14.39 12.55 14.58
CA ASP A 4 -14.07 11.87 14.21
C ASP A 4 -14.10 11.49 13.72
N PRO A 5 -14.12 11.58 13.56
CA PRO A 5 -14.11 10.96 12.89
C PRO A 5 -13.77 10.43 12.60
N LYS A 6 -13.56 10.06 12.65
CA LYS A 6 -13.20 9.36 12.44
C LYS A 6 -13.43 8.69 12.74
N ALA A 7 -13.67 8.82 13.03
CA ALA A 7 -13.82 8.12 13.34
C ALA A 7 -14.22 7.63 13.43
N THR A 8 -14.55 7.58 13.33
CA THR A 8 -14.84 6.95 13.32
C THR A 8 -15.20 6.33 13.36
N ALA A 9 -15.52 6.08 13.34
CA ALA A 9 -15.71 5.34 13.23
C ALA A 9 -15.97 4.65 13.35
N SER A 10 -16.25 4.69 13.36
CA SER A 10 -16.53 3.71 13.91
C SER A 10 -15.93 2.53 13.88
N GLY A 11 -16.01 1.93 14.62
CA GLY A 11 -15.31 0.74 14.67
C GLY A 11 -15.15 0.07 13.35
N ILE A 12 -16.10 0.17 12.51
CA ILE A 12 -15.98 -0.32 11.17
C ILE A 12 -15.70 0.84 10.26
N HIS A 13 -14.56 0.80 9.68
CA HIS A 13 -14.19 1.79 8.69
C HIS A 13 -13.26 1.12 7.70
N PRO A 14 -13.16 1.69 6.52
CA PRO A 14 -12.27 1.14 5.51
C PRO A 14 -10.84 1.16 5.99
N SER A 15 -10.02 0.35 5.35
CA SER A 15 -8.59 0.36 5.59
C SER A 15 -8.04 1.76 5.46
N PRO A 16 -7.05 2.12 6.27
CA PRO A 16 -6.40 3.41 6.11
C PRO A 16 -5.95 3.61 4.67
N ALA A 17 -6.10 4.84 4.20
CA ALA A 17 -5.67 5.17 2.86
C ALA A 17 -4.16 5.33 2.87
N GLU A 18 -3.46 4.35 2.35
CA GLU A 18 -2.00 4.42 2.21
C GLU A 18 -1.57 5.36 1.10
N PHE A 19 -2.46 5.59 0.13
CA PHE A 19 -2.18 6.47 -1.01
C PHE A 19 -3.34 7.41 -1.22
N THR A 20 -3.05 8.61 -1.75
CA THR A 20 -4.09 9.57 -2.08
C THR A 20 -4.83 9.12 -3.34
N PRO A 21 -6.08 9.61 -3.56
CA PRO A 21 -6.78 9.32 -4.81
C PRO A 21 -5.99 9.75 -6.04
N GLU A 22 -5.27 10.88 -5.95
CA GLU A 22 -4.45 11.35 -7.07
C GLU A 22 -3.31 10.39 -7.37
N GLN A 23 -2.67 9.85 -6.33
CA GLN A 23 -1.61 8.86 -6.52
C GLN A 23 -2.14 7.58 -7.16
N LEU A 24 -3.29 7.10 -6.69
CA LEU A 24 -3.89 5.88 -7.22
C LEU A 24 -4.32 6.05 -8.68
N GLN A 25 -4.79 7.25 -9.04
CA GLN A 25 -5.17 7.52 -10.41
C GLN A 25 -3.96 7.60 -11.33
N ALA A 26 -2.88 8.23 -10.86
CA ALA A 26 -1.66 8.38 -11.63
C ALA A 26 -0.92 7.06 -11.80
N ASP A 27 -0.93 6.23 -10.74
CA ASP A 27 -0.21 4.96 -10.72
C ASP A 27 -1.15 3.88 -10.16
N PRO A 28 -2.01 3.29 -11.00
CA PRO A 28 -2.99 2.32 -10.51
C PRO A 28 -2.38 1.10 -9.83
N ILE A 29 -1.12 0.77 -10.12
CA ILE A 29 -0.44 -0.35 -9.48
C ILE A 29 -0.36 -0.19 -7.96
N LEU A 30 -0.43 1.07 -7.47
CA LEU A 30 -0.28 1.34 -6.04
C LEU A 30 -1.37 0.66 -5.21
N ARG A 31 -2.55 0.44 -5.78
CA ARG A 31 -3.65 -0.20 -5.04
C ARG A 31 -3.28 -1.60 -4.56
N PHE A 32 -2.34 -2.25 -5.21
CA PHE A 32 -1.94 -3.60 -4.83
C PHE A 32 -0.96 -3.61 -3.66
N PHE A 33 -0.52 -2.45 -3.20
CA PHE A 33 0.36 -2.34 -2.04
C PHE A 33 -0.40 -2.13 -0.74
N HIS A 34 -1.73 -1.98 -0.76
CA HIS A 34 -2.51 -1.88 0.46
C HIS A 34 -2.31 -3.12 1.31
N TYR A 35 -2.21 -2.93 2.62
CA TYR A 35 -1.96 -4.05 3.53
C TYR A 35 -2.97 -4.11 4.67
N ALA A 36 -3.68 -3.02 4.95
CA ALA A 36 -4.55 -2.97 6.14
C ALA A 36 -5.72 -3.94 6.06
N HIS A 37 -6.09 -4.38 4.85
CA HIS A 37 -7.15 -5.36 4.66
C HIS A 37 -6.69 -6.80 4.89
N LEU A 38 -5.39 -7.02 5.00
CA LEU A 38 -4.85 -8.36 5.19
C LEU A 38 -5.06 -8.83 6.63
N PRO A 39 -5.14 -10.15 6.85
CA PRO A 39 -5.11 -10.67 8.22
C PRO A 39 -3.88 -10.14 8.95
N LEU A 40 -4.05 -9.86 10.25
CA LEU A 40 -2.98 -9.24 11.03
C LEU A 40 -1.62 -9.94 10.90
N PRO A 41 -1.56 -11.29 10.92
CA PRO A 41 -0.24 -11.94 10.80
C PRO A 41 0.48 -11.68 9.48
N LEU A 42 -0.25 -11.28 8.43
CA LEU A 42 0.34 -11.03 7.12
C LEU A 42 0.76 -9.58 6.92
N GLN A 43 0.23 -8.66 7.75
CA GLN A 43 0.51 -7.23 7.56
C GLN A 43 1.99 -6.89 7.69
N PRO A 44 2.75 -7.44 8.66
CA PRO A 44 4.17 -7.11 8.77
C PRO A 44 4.98 -7.47 7.53
N ALA A 45 4.57 -8.51 6.79
CA ALA A 45 5.27 -8.87 5.56
C ALA A 45 4.98 -7.90 4.43
N SER A 46 3.79 -7.32 4.39
CA SER A 46 3.35 -6.44 3.30
C SER A 46 3.66 -4.97 3.54
N ARG A 47 3.56 -4.52 4.79
CA ARG A 47 3.67 -3.11 5.13
C ARG A 47 4.96 -2.44 4.65
N PRO A 48 6.16 -3.05 4.83
CA PRO A 48 7.38 -2.39 4.37
C PRO A 48 7.39 -2.11 2.88
N PHE A 49 6.75 -2.97 2.10
CA PHE A 49 6.66 -2.77 0.65
C PHE A 49 5.76 -1.59 0.31
N CYS A 50 4.66 -1.44 1.04
CA CYS A 50 3.79 -0.27 0.86
C CYS A 50 4.56 1.01 1.20
N GLU A 51 5.31 1.01 2.29
CA GLU A 51 6.08 2.17 2.70
C GLU A 51 7.15 2.53 1.67
N LEU A 52 7.81 1.51 1.10
CA LEU A 52 8.80 1.75 0.07
C LEU A 52 8.15 2.25 -1.23
N ALA A 53 6.98 1.72 -1.58
CA ALA A 53 6.24 2.22 -2.74
C ALA A 53 5.89 3.69 -2.56
N ARG A 54 5.47 4.10 -1.36
CA ARG A 54 5.20 5.51 -1.06
C ARG A 54 6.45 6.36 -1.25
N HIS A 55 7.59 5.86 -0.78
CA HIS A 55 8.86 6.56 -0.96
C HIS A 55 9.21 6.73 -2.43
N ILE A 56 9.02 5.68 -3.20
CA ILE A 56 9.32 5.71 -4.64
C ILE A 56 8.49 6.79 -5.35
N VAL A 57 7.17 6.81 -5.10
CA VAL A 57 6.32 7.79 -5.80
C VAL A 57 6.55 9.21 -5.30
N ALA A 58 7.07 9.38 -4.08
CA ALA A 58 7.35 10.69 -3.52
C ALA A 58 8.67 11.26 -3.99
N THR A 59 9.64 10.41 -4.36
CA THR A 59 11.02 10.87 -4.55
C THR A 59 11.56 10.65 -5.96
N LEU A 60 11.01 9.72 -6.73
CA LEU A 60 11.54 9.41 -8.04
C LEU A 60 10.68 10.05 -9.14
N PRO A 61 11.31 10.54 -10.22
CA PRO A 61 10.55 11.10 -11.33
C PRO A 61 9.73 10.01 -12.04
N ARG A 62 8.63 10.43 -12.65
CA ARG A 62 7.80 9.52 -13.45
C ARG A 62 8.50 9.20 -14.75
N ASN A 63 8.93 7.97 -14.89
CA ASN A 63 9.56 7.48 -16.11
C ASN A 63 9.41 5.95 -16.16
N ALA A 64 9.90 5.36 -17.23
CA ALA A 64 9.77 3.93 -17.45
C ALA A 64 10.47 3.11 -16.35
N GLU A 65 11.62 3.60 -15.88
CA GLU A 65 12.38 2.87 -14.86
C GLU A 65 11.65 2.87 -13.52
N ARG A 66 11.01 3.98 -13.15
CA ARG A 66 10.18 4.02 -11.94
C ARG A 66 9.03 3.02 -12.03
N THR A 67 8.42 2.91 -13.20
CA THR A 67 7.36 1.93 -13.43
C THR A 67 7.88 0.50 -13.22
N VAL A 68 9.07 0.21 -13.74
CA VAL A 68 9.70 -1.09 -13.53
C VAL A 68 9.98 -1.32 -12.06
N ALA A 69 10.48 -0.30 -11.34
CA ALA A 69 10.76 -0.43 -9.92
C ALA A 69 9.50 -0.80 -9.13
N LEU A 70 8.38 -0.12 -9.41
CA LEU A 70 7.12 -0.42 -8.73
C LEU A 70 6.64 -1.82 -9.06
N ARG A 71 6.78 -2.27 -10.30
CA ARG A 71 6.37 -3.61 -10.71
C ARG A 71 7.19 -4.67 -9.99
N LYS A 72 8.50 -4.50 -9.95
CA LYS A 72 9.38 -5.46 -9.28
C LYS A 72 9.15 -5.48 -7.79
N LEU A 73 8.88 -4.31 -7.20
CA LEU A 73 8.56 -4.23 -5.79
C LEU A 73 7.26 -4.97 -5.47
N LEU A 74 6.26 -4.84 -6.34
CA LEU A 74 5.00 -5.55 -6.16
C LEU A 74 5.20 -7.06 -6.23
N GLU A 75 6.01 -7.53 -7.18
CA GLU A 75 6.33 -8.95 -7.29
C GLU A 75 7.00 -9.45 -6.02
N ALA A 76 7.92 -8.66 -5.48
CA ALA A 76 8.59 -9.02 -4.23
C ALA A 76 7.60 -9.04 -3.06
N LYS A 77 6.70 -8.07 -3.00
CA LYS A 77 5.68 -8.01 -1.94
C LYS A 77 4.80 -9.26 -1.98
N ASP A 78 4.33 -9.63 -3.16
CA ASP A 78 3.47 -10.80 -3.30
C ASP A 78 4.18 -12.07 -2.84
N ALA A 79 5.45 -12.22 -3.20
CA ALA A 79 6.25 -13.37 -2.77
C ALA A 79 6.44 -13.37 -1.25
N ALA A 80 6.71 -12.20 -0.68
CA ALA A 80 6.92 -12.09 0.76
C ALA A 80 5.65 -12.46 1.54
N VAL A 81 4.49 -12.01 1.06
CA VAL A 81 3.22 -12.36 1.71
C VAL A 81 3.00 -13.87 1.62
N ARG A 82 3.23 -14.45 0.44
CA ARG A 82 3.05 -15.90 0.26
C ARG A 82 4.02 -16.72 1.11
N ALA A 83 5.18 -16.16 1.43
CA ALA A 83 6.15 -16.85 2.27
C ALA A 83 5.61 -17.13 3.68
N ASN A 84 4.63 -16.35 4.13
CA ASN A 84 4.00 -16.54 5.44
C ASN A 84 2.74 -17.40 5.38
N VAL A 85 2.38 -17.87 4.20
CA VAL A 85 1.22 -18.75 4.05
C VAL A 85 1.71 -20.18 4.08
N PRO A 86 1.18 -21.02 4.99
CA PRO A 86 1.63 -22.40 5.09
C PRO A 86 1.30 -23.23 3.86
#